data_62ddff7664a2b45ba2340fb0cd14cc06
#
_entry.id   62ddff7664a2b45ba2340fb0cd14cc06
#
_cell.length_a   1.000
_cell.length_b   1.000
_cell.length_c   1.000
_cell.angle_alpha   90.00
_cell.angle_beta   90.00
_cell.angle_gamma   90.00
#
_symmetry.space_group_name_H-M   'P 1'
#
loop_
_entity.id
_entity.type
_entity.pdbx_description
1 polymer ?
#
loop_
_entity_poly.entity_id
_entity_poly.type
_entity_poly.pdbx_seq_one_letter_code
_entity_poly.pdbx_strand_id
1 'polypeptide(L)'
;MSAVTGKNLIYMYRLNSESASANGVRIAFATENELSISSDADATATKDGSVRGASVPELELSSTSLMDSDDAMLPKLKNASLNGDLVDVWEVNLDKPKTGNKFEGTYYQAYITEFTASSPADGNVEVSMTFGINGKGADGDVTVPTSQQDDGQYTFVDTPKTGV
;
A
#
# COMPACT_ATOMS: atom_id res chain seq x y z
N MET A 1 -17.67 15.91 -11.58
CA MET A 1 -17.28 14.62 -10.99
C MET A 1 -16.30 13.90 -11.89
N SER A 2 -15.22 13.40 -11.35
CA SER A 2 -14.29 12.56 -12.10
C SER A 2 -13.89 11.34 -11.28
N ALA A 3 -13.85 10.19 -11.94
CA ALA A 3 -13.44 8.95 -11.30
C ALA A 3 -11.91 8.93 -11.09
N VAL A 4 -11.49 8.38 -9.98
CA VAL A 4 -10.06 8.17 -9.70
C VAL A 4 -9.58 6.95 -10.49
N THR A 5 -8.51 7.14 -11.26
CA THR A 5 -7.88 6.04 -11.99
C THR A 5 -7.07 5.18 -11.01
N GLY A 6 -7.15 3.87 -11.14
CA GLY A 6 -6.46 2.95 -10.22
C GLY A 6 -4.95 3.21 -10.09
N LYS A 7 -4.28 3.59 -11.16
CA LYS A 7 -2.84 3.92 -11.12
C LYS A 7 -2.51 5.20 -10.34
N ASN A 8 -3.51 6.04 -10.05
CA ASN A 8 -3.33 7.27 -9.28
C ASN A 8 -3.63 7.10 -7.79
N LEU A 9 -4.17 5.97 -7.40
CA LEU A 9 -4.30 5.59 -6.00
C LEU A 9 -3.17 4.62 -5.67
N ILE A 10 -2.14 5.12 -5.00
CA ILE A 10 -0.93 4.36 -4.75
C ILE A 10 -0.75 4.05 -3.27
N TYR A 11 0.06 3.05 -2.99
CA TYR A 11 0.41 2.66 -1.63
C TYR A 11 1.93 2.71 -1.47
N MET A 12 2.36 3.28 -0.35
CA MET A 12 3.77 3.38 0.00
C MET A 12 4.02 2.62 1.29
N TYR A 13 5.21 2.07 1.44
CA TYR A 13 5.55 1.17 2.54
C TYR A 13 6.88 1.55 3.15
N ARG A 14 7.01 1.28 4.45
CA ARG A 14 8.27 1.41 5.18
C ARG A 14 8.18 0.53 6.42
N LEU A 15 9.29 -0.10 6.81
CA LEU A 15 9.34 -0.77 8.10
C LEU A 15 9.25 0.28 9.22
N ASN A 16 8.39 0.06 10.21
CA ASN A 16 8.22 1.01 11.31
C ASN A 16 9.52 1.26 12.06
N SER A 17 10.36 0.22 12.21
CA SER A 17 11.67 0.33 12.85
C SER A 17 12.65 1.24 12.09
N GLU A 18 12.40 1.52 10.81
CA GLU A 18 13.24 2.37 9.98
C GLU A 18 12.71 3.81 9.86
N SER A 19 11.76 4.20 10.70
CA SER A 19 11.12 5.51 10.61
C SER A 19 12.08 6.69 10.74
N ALA A 20 13.20 6.51 11.42
CA ALA A 20 14.22 7.55 11.61
C ALA A 20 15.29 7.55 10.51
N SER A 21 15.35 6.53 9.64
CA SER A 21 16.46 6.35 8.71
C SER A 21 16.05 6.13 7.25
N ALA A 22 14.77 5.89 6.98
CA ALA A 22 14.30 5.59 5.63
C ALA A 22 12.99 6.30 5.30
N ASN A 23 12.78 6.60 4.03
CA ASN A 23 11.53 7.14 3.51
C ASN A 23 10.59 6.01 3.11
N GLY A 24 9.28 6.28 3.14
CA GLY A 24 8.31 5.38 2.54
C GLY A 24 8.48 5.34 1.03
N VAL A 25 8.36 4.17 0.42
CA VAL A 25 8.51 3.98 -1.03
C VAL A 25 7.43 3.04 -1.56
N ARG A 26 7.15 3.16 -2.86
CA ARG A 26 6.26 2.25 -3.56
C ARG A 26 6.98 0.91 -3.83
N ILE A 27 6.18 -0.14 -3.99
CA ILE A 27 6.67 -1.41 -4.55
C ILE A 27 6.71 -1.26 -6.08
N ALA A 28 7.82 -1.65 -6.68
CA ALA A 28 7.96 -1.63 -8.13
C ALA A 28 6.99 -2.63 -8.79
N PHE A 29 6.50 -2.30 -9.97
CA PHE A 29 5.60 -3.13 -10.78
C PHE A 29 4.35 -3.61 -10.03
N ALA A 30 3.78 -2.77 -9.19
CA ALA A 30 2.52 -3.08 -8.53
C ALA A 30 1.40 -3.17 -9.58
N THR A 31 0.66 -4.27 -9.56
CA THR A 31 -0.43 -4.51 -10.50
C THR A 31 -1.79 -4.23 -9.90
N GLU A 32 -1.95 -4.45 -8.61
CA GLU A 32 -3.23 -4.27 -7.93
C GLU A 32 -3.04 -4.04 -6.44
N ASN A 33 -3.85 -3.16 -5.88
CA ASN A 33 -4.01 -3.00 -4.44
C ASN A 33 -5.51 -2.99 -4.12
N GLU A 34 -5.88 -3.63 -3.03
CA GLU A 34 -7.27 -3.67 -2.58
C GLU A 34 -7.33 -3.45 -1.08
N LEU A 35 -8.07 -2.41 -0.67
CA LEU A 35 -8.36 -2.16 0.74
C LEU A 35 -9.76 -2.63 1.04
N SER A 36 -9.90 -3.49 2.03
CA SER A 36 -11.18 -4.04 2.48
C SER A 36 -11.44 -3.61 3.91
N ILE A 37 -12.62 -3.06 4.14
CA ILE A 37 -13.09 -2.67 5.48
C ILE A 37 -14.35 -3.49 5.75
N SER A 38 -14.32 -4.29 6.80
CA SER A 38 -15.46 -5.10 7.19
C SER A 38 -15.75 -4.95 8.67
N SER A 39 -17.01 -5.06 9.03
CA SER A 39 -17.44 -5.04 10.42
C SER A 39 -18.65 -5.96 10.60
N ASP A 40 -18.69 -6.65 11.73
CA ASP A 40 -19.84 -7.43 12.13
C ASP A 40 -20.78 -6.53 12.91
N ALA A 41 -22.01 -6.40 12.42
CA ALA A 41 -23.08 -5.68 13.12
C ALA A 41 -24.17 -6.70 13.44
N ASP A 42 -24.03 -7.40 14.56
CA ASP A 42 -24.94 -8.45 14.94
C ASP A 42 -26.34 -7.90 15.22
N ALA A 43 -27.34 -8.57 14.67
CA ALA A 43 -28.73 -8.23 14.91
C ALA A 43 -29.24 -8.91 16.16
N THR A 44 -29.83 -8.13 17.07
CA THR A 44 -30.52 -8.65 18.24
C THR A 44 -32.02 -8.53 18.00
N ALA A 45 -32.76 -9.63 18.12
CA ALA A 45 -34.23 -9.63 17.98
C ALA A 45 -34.83 -9.00 19.23
N THR A 46 -35.72 -8.02 19.03
CA THR A 46 -36.50 -7.41 20.09
C THR A 46 -37.99 -7.53 19.76
N LYS A 47 -38.85 -7.18 20.70
CA LYS A 47 -40.28 -7.18 20.49
C LYS A 47 -40.71 -6.14 19.42
N ASP A 48 -39.91 -5.13 19.20
CA ASP A 48 -40.19 -4.04 18.26
C ASP A 48 -39.42 -4.18 16.94
N GLY A 49 -38.73 -5.31 16.71
CA GLY A 49 -37.93 -5.57 15.53
C GLY A 49 -36.51 -5.93 15.89
N SER A 50 -35.63 -6.03 14.88
CA SER A 50 -34.21 -6.31 15.11
C SER A 50 -33.41 -5.02 15.26
N VAL A 51 -32.47 -5.03 16.21
CA VAL A 51 -31.54 -3.92 16.46
C VAL A 51 -30.11 -4.42 16.19
N ARG A 52 -29.33 -3.63 15.45
CA ARG A 52 -27.93 -3.91 15.18
C ARG A 52 -27.03 -3.01 15.99
N GLY A 53 -26.00 -3.59 16.63
CA GLY A 53 -24.94 -2.84 17.28
C GLY A 53 -23.73 -2.73 16.37
N ALA A 54 -23.00 -1.62 16.47
CA ALA A 54 -21.75 -1.44 15.73
C ALA A 54 -20.63 -2.26 16.39
N SER A 55 -19.83 -2.96 15.60
CA SER A 55 -18.61 -3.61 16.05
C SER A 55 -17.38 -2.85 15.58
N VAL A 56 -16.18 -3.20 16.11
CA VAL A 56 -14.93 -2.62 15.65
C VAL A 56 -14.65 -3.12 14.23
N PRO A 57 -14.41 -2.23 13.26
CA PRO A 57 -14.13 -2.66 11.89
C PRO A 57 -12.75 -3.33 11.80
N GLU A 58 -12.66 -4.30 10.90
CA GLU A 58 -11.41 -4.95 10.52
C GLU A 58 -10.99 -4.43 9.14
N LEU A 59 -9.73 -4.02 9.02
CA LEU A 59 -9.18 -3.51 7.78
C LEU A 59 -8.08 -4.45 7.28
N GLU A 60 -8.15 -4.77 6.00
CA GLU A 60 -7.12 -5.57 5.31
C GLU A 60 -6.74 -4.88 4.01
N LEU A 61 -5.45 -4.91 3.70
CA LEU A 61 -4.92 -4.44 2.44
C LEU A 61 -4.26 -5.61 1.72
N SER A 62 -4.66 -5.82 0.46
CA SER A 62 -4.00 -6.79 -0.43
C SER A 62 -3.17 -6.04 -1.44
N SER A 63 -1.98 -6.54 -1.73
CA SER A 63 -1.07 -5.97 -2.73
C SER A 63 -0.55 -7.08 -3.62
N THR A 64 -0.63 -6.87 -4.92
CA THR A 64 -0.08 -7.78 -5.93
C THR A 64 0.90 -7.01 -6.80
N SER A 65 2.08 -7.60 -7.03
CA SER A 65 3.12 -6.98 -7.86
C SER A 65 3.92 -8.05 -8.59
N LEU A 66 4.56 -7.64 -9.68
CA LEU A 66 5.60 -8.44 -10.31
C LEU A 66 6.92 -8.17 -9.59
N MET A 67 7.73 -9.21 -9.40
CA MET A 67 9.02 -9.05 -8.71
C MET A 67 10.03 -8.35 -9.60
N ASP A 68 10.61 -7.28 -9.08
CA ASP A 68 11.75 -6.59 -9.66
C ASP A 68 13.00 -6.96 -8.86
N SER A 69 14.03 -7.43 -9.55
CA SER A 69 15.27 -7.84 -8.89
C SER A 69 16.00 -6.70 -8.18
N ASP A 70 15.74 -5.46 -8.59
CA ASP A 70 16.36 -4.26 -8.01
C ASP A 70 15.49 -3.59 -6.94
N ASP A 71 14.31 -4.13 -6.66
CA ASP A 71 13.41 -3.58 -5.64
C ASP A 71 13.92 -3.95 -4.24
N ALA A 72 14.34 -2.94 -3.49
CA ALA A 72 14.84 -3.14 -2.13
C ALA A 72 13.71 -3.37 -1.11
N MET A 73 12.48 -2.97 -1.42
CA MET A 73 11.36 -3.04 -0.46
C MET A 73 10.81 -4.46 -0.32
N LEU A 74 10.70 -5.23 -1.41
CA LEU A 74 10.14 -6.58 -1.33
C LEU A 74 10.91 -7.51 -0.39
N PRO A 75 12.25 -7.57 -0.41
CA PRO A 75 12.98 -8.36 0.57
C PRO A 75 12.75 -7.92 2.01
N LYS A 76 12.63 -6.61 2.26
CA LYS A 76 12.32 -6.08 3.59
C LYS A 76 10.95 -6.51 4.06
N LEU A 77 9.95 -6.47 3.19
CA LEU A 77 8.58 -6.90 3.51
C LEU A 77 8.51 -8.41 3.74
N LYS A 78 9.26 -9.19 2.96
CA LYS A 78 9.36 -10.64 3.19
C LYS A 78 9.92 -10.93 4.58
N ASN A 79 11.00 -10.26 4.96
CA ASN A 79 11.59 -10.42 6.29
C ASN A 79 10.64 -9.94 7.41
N ALA A 80 9.91 -8.87 7.18
CA ALA A 80 8.90 -8.39 8.13
C ALA A 80 7.79 -9.43 8.34
N SER A 81 7.39 -10.12 7.27
CA SER A 81 6.44 -11.23 7.36
C SER A 81 6.97 -12.37 8.22
N LEU A 82 8.25 -12.72 8.06
CA LEU A 82 8.88 -13.81 8.82
C LEU A 82 9.11 -13.45 10.29
N ASN A 83 9.45 -12.20 10.57
CA ASN A 83 9.82 -11.73 11.91
C ASN A 83 8.65 -11.14 12.69
N GLY A 84 7.51 -10.91 12.04
CA GLY A 84 6.37 -10.24 12.66
C GLY A 84 6.59 -8.77 12.91
N ASP A 85 7.34 -8.09 12.04
CA ASP A 85 7.64 -6.67 12.17
C ASP A 85 6.47 -5.79 11.74
N LEU A 86 6.30 -4.67 12.43
CA LEU A 86 5.27 -3.67 12.09
C LEU A 86 5.70 -2.91 10.84
N VAL A 87 4.76 -2.71 9.93
CA VAL A 87 4.97 -2.00 8.66
C VAL A 87 4.11 -0.75 8.63
N ASP A 88 4.72 0.37 8.24
CA ASP A 88 3.99 1.60 7.96
C ASP A 88 3.48 1.54 6.52
N VAL A 89 2.20 1.87 6.33
CA VAL A 89 1.55 1.87 5.02
C VAL A 89 0.86 3.21 4.82
N TRP A 90 1.03 3.81 3.65
CA TRP A 90 0.32 5.03 3.25
C TRP A 90 -0.49 4.77 2.00
N GLU A 91 -1.79 5.04 2.06
CA GLU A 91 -2.65 5.13 0.89
C GLU A 91 -2.62 6.58 0.41
N VAL A 92 -2.29 6.82 -0.85
CA VAL A 92 -2.12 8.16 -1.39
C VAL A 92 -2.93 8.32 -2.66
N ASN A 93 -3.73 9.39 -2.71
CA ASN A 93 -4.48 9.75 -3.91
C ASN A 93 -3.74 10.86 -4.67
N LEU A 94 -3.11 10.50 -5.78
CA LEU A 94 -2.36 11.46 -6.60
C LEU A 94 -3.26 12.45 -7.33
N ASP A 95 -4.57 12.21 -7.38
CA ASP A 95 -5.54 13.16 -7.95
C ASP A 95 -5.91 14.30 -6.98
N LYS A 96 -5.41 14.24 -5.75
CA LYS A 96 -5.68 15.23 -4.70
C LYS A 96 -4.38 15.89 -4.24
N PRO A 97 -3.71 16.67 -5.08
CA PRO A 97 -2.46 17.33 -4.70
C PRO A 97 -2.71 18.43 -3.68
N LYS A 98 -1.74 18.59 -2.78
CA LYS A 98 -1.66 19.68 -1.81
C LYS A 98 -0.42 20.52 -2.11
N THR A 99 -0.10 21.48 -1.24
CA THR A 99 1.07 22.32 -1.41
C THR A 99 2.37 21.51 -1.34
N GLY A 100 3.26 21.74 -2.29
CA GLY A 100 4.52 20.98 -2.40
C GLY A 100 4.28 19.59 -2.98
N ASN A 101 5.11 18.64 -2.58
CA ASN A 101 4.99 17.25 -3.02
C ASN A 101 4.06 16.43 -2.10
N LYS A 102 2.99 17.06 -1.62
CA LYS A 102 2.03 16.42 -0.72
C LYS A 102 0.73 16.10 -1.43
N PHE A 103 0.12 15.00 -1.01
CA PHE A 103 -1.15 14.52 -1.54
C PHE A 103 -2.03 14.03 -0.40
N GLU A 104 -3.33 14.08 -0.61
CA GLU A 104 -4.28 13.55 0.36
C GLU A 104 -4.09 12.04 0.51
N GLY A 105 -4.04 11.56 1.73
CA GLY A 105 -3.85 10.14 1.98
C GLY A 105 -4.18 9.72 3.40
N THR A 106 -3.92 8.44 3.69
CA THR A 106 -4.18 7.83 4.98
C THR A 106 -2.98 7.00 5.41
N TYR A 107 -2.58 7.14 6.66
CA TYR A 107 -1.51 6.37 7.27
C TYR A 107 -2.08 5.19 8.04
N TYR A 108 -1.50 4.02 7.84
CA TYR A 108 -1.86 2.79 8.55
C TYR A 108 -0.63 2.14 9.14
N GLN A 109 -0.83 1.43 10.24
CA GLN A 109 0.14 0.49 10.78
C GLN A 109 -0.40 -0.91 10.61
N ALA A 110 0.42 -1.81 10.07
CA ALA A 110 -0.04 -3.14 9.70
C ALA A 110 1.03 -4.19 9.92
N TYR A 111 0.56 -5.44 10.07
CA TYR A 111 1.40 -6.62 10.02
C TYR A 111 1.09 -7.40 8.75
N ILE A 112 2.10 -7.99 8.15
CA ILE A 112 1.91 -8.85 6.99
C ILE A 112 1.41 -10.20 7.49
N THR A 113 0.17 -10.53 7.12
CA THR A 113 -0.46 -11.78 7.54
C THR A 113 -0.28 -12.91 6.53
N GLU A 114 0.02 -12.55 5.27
CA GLU A 114 0.25 -13.52 4.21
C GLU A 114 1.25 -12.95 3.20
N PHE A 115 2.19 -13.78 2.78
CA PHE A 115 3.16 -13.44 1.73
C PHE A 115 3.28 -14.64 0.80
N THR A 116 2.93 -14.45 -0.47
CA THR A 116 2.96 -15.51 -1.47
C THR A 116 3.79 -15.05 -2.67
N ALA A 117 4.77 -15.84 -3.05
CA ALA A 117 5.55 -15.61 -4.27
C ALA A 117 5.35 -16.81 -5.21
N SER A 118 4.88 -16.54 -6.40
CA SER A 118 4.65 -17.57 -7.43
C SER A 118 5.65 -17.40 -8.56
N SER A 119 6.39 -18.48 -8.88
CA SER A 119 7.46 -18.43 -9.87
C SER A 119 7.24 -19.50 -10.94
N PRO A 120 6.35 -19.23 -11.93
CA PRO A 120 6.11 -20.17 -13.02
C PRO A 120 7.30 -20.25 -13.97
N ALA A 121 7.48 -21.40 -14.62
CA ALA A 121 8.60 -21.62 -15.54
C ALA A 121 8.53 -20.72 -16.78
N ASP A 122 7.34 -20.32 -17.19
CA ASP A 122 7.09 -19.58 -18.44
C ASP A 122 6.56 -18.15 -18.19
N GLY A 123 6.70 -17.62 -16.98
CA GLY A 123 6.19 -16.30 -16.66
C GLY A 123 7.04 -15.57 -15.62
N ASN A 124 6.61 -14.37 -15.29
CA ASN A 124 7.27 -13.55 -14.27
C ASN A 124 6.88 -14.00 -12.87
N VAL A 125 7.75 -13.72 -11.90
CA VAL A 125 7.42 -13.96 -10.49
C VAL A 125 6.39 -12.93 -10.04
N GLU A 126 5.29 -13.43 -9.49
CA GLU A 126 4.23 -12.59 -8.92
C GLU A 126 4.26 -12.70 -7.39
N VAL A 127 4.20 -11.56 -6.72
CA VAL A 127 4.18 -11.48 -5.26
C VAL A 127 2.84 -10.91 -4.81
N SER A 128 2.17 -11.64 -3.92
CA SER A 128 0.92 -11.21 -3.30
C SER A 128 1.12 -11.14 -1.80
N MET A 129 0.68 -10.03 -1.20
CA MET A 129 0.77 -9.83 0.24
C MET A 129 -0.58 -9.39 0.79
N THR A 130 -0.88 -9.82 2.01
CA THR A 130 -2.02 -9.33 2.77
C THR A 130 -1.51 -8.67 4.04
N PHE A 131 -1.97 -7.45 4.30
CA PHE A 131 -1.65 -6.67 5.48
C PHE A 131 -2.87 -6.61 6.39
N GLY A 132 -2.72 -7.06 7.63
CA GLY A 132 -3.72 -6.85 8.67
C GLY A 132 -3.47 -5.50 9.32
N ILE A 133 -4.41 -4.58 9.20
CA ILE A 133 -4.25 -3.20 9.64
C ILE A 133 -4.70 -3.05 11.09
N ASN A 134 -3.89 -2.36 11.89
CA ASN A 134 -4.23 -2.01 13.26
C ASN A 134 -5.07 -0.74 13.28
N GLY A 135 -6.24 -0.80 13.90
CA GLY A 135 -7.09 0.37 14.07
C GLY A 135 -7.74 0.85 12.77
N LYS A 136 -7.94 2.16 12.69
CA LYS A 136 -8.68 2.81 11.59
C LYS A 136 -7.80 3.59 10.63
N GLY A 137 -6.53 3.77 10.97
CA GLY A 137 -5.65 4.67 10.25
C GLY A 137 -5.86 6.13 10.63
N ALA A 138 -5.06 7.00 10.04
CA ALA A 138 -5.13 8.44 10.28
C ALA A 138 -4.98 9.18 8.95
N ASP A 139 -5.92 10.06 8.66
CA ASP A 139 -5.91 10.86 7.44
C ASP A 139 -4.92 12.02 7.57
N GLY A 140 -4.31 12.40 6.47
CA GLY A 140 -3.37 13.52 6.44
C GLY A 140 -2.82 13.76 5.05
N ASP A 141 -1.82 14.62 4.98
CA ASP A 141 -1.14 14.94 3.73
C ASP A 141 0.17 14.15 3.66
N VAL A 142 0.27 13.29 2.65
CA VAL A 142 1.43 12.40 2.45
C VAL A 142 2.41 13.03 1.48
N THR A 143 3.68 13.07 1.88
CA THR A 143 4.76 13.54 1.00
C THR A 143 5.16 12.43 0.04
N VAL A 144 5.05 12.70 -1.27
CA VAL A 144 5.45 11.77 -2.31
C VAL A 144 6.57 12.43 -3.11
N PRO A 145 7.83 11.97 -3.00
CA PRO A 145 8.91 12.52 -3.80
C PRO A 145 8.64 12.38 -5.29
N THR A 146 9.17 13.30 -6.10
CA THR A 146 8.94 13.32 -7.55
C THR A 146 9.26 11.98 -8.21
N SER A 147 10.29 11.29 -7.75
CA SER A 147 10.67 9.96 -8.24
C SER A 147 9.61 8.88 -7.99
N GLN A 148 8.71 9.09 -7.03
CA GLN A 148 7.65 8.15 -6.69
C GLN A 148 6.29 8.55 -7.26
N GLN A 149 6.18 9.75 -7.84
CA GLN A 149 4.94 10.23 -8.47
C GLN A 149 4.77 9.70 -9.87
N ASP A 150 5.90 9.40 -10.54
CA ASP A 150 5.89 8.95 -11.92
C ASP A 150 5.51 7.47 -11.98
N ASP A 151 4.55 7.13 -12.83
CA ASP A 151 4.14 5.76 -13.10
C ASP A 151 4.95 5.10 -14.22
N GLY A 152 5.92 5.81 -14.80
CA GLY A 152 6.84 5.27 -15.78
C GLY A 152 7.91 4.39 -15.16
N GLN A 153 8.34 3.39 -15.90
CA GLN A 153 9.37 2.45 -15.45
C GLN A 153 10.78 3.04 -15.51
N TYR A 154 10.93 4.16 -16.17
CA TYR A 154 12.23 4.83 -16.33
C TYR A 154 12.01 6.33 -16.47
N THR A 155 13.05 7.09 -16.13
CA THR A 155 13.05 8.53 -16.35
C THR A 155 13.46 8.84 -17.79
N PHE A 156 13.00 9.98 -18.32
CA PHE A 156 13.39 10.42 -19.65
C PHE A 156 14.90 10.62 -19.72
N VAL A 157 15.49 10.10 -20.79
CA VAL A 157 16.91 10.30 -21.12
C VAL A 157 16.97 10.86 -22.56
N ASP A 158 17.66 11.98 -22.73
CA ASP A 158 17.77 12.61 -24.03
C ASP A 158 18.74 11.84 -24.93
N THR A 159 18.69 12.12 -26.26
CA THR A 159 19.48 11.45 -27.28
C THR A 159 20.99 11.70 -27.20
N PRO A 160 21.52 12.83 -26.72
CA PRO A 160 22.96 12.99 -26.55
C PRO A 160 23.55 11.92 -25.63
N LYS A 161 24.84 11.65 -25.80
CA LYS A 161 25.56 10.70 -24.93
C LYS A 161 25.42 11.09 -23.47
N THR A 162 25.17 10.11 -22.64
CA THR A 162 25.11 10.28 -21.18
C THR A 162 26.39 9.73 -20.54
N GLY A 163 26.72 10.20 -19.34
CA GLY A 163 27.89 9.71 -18.61
C GLY A 163 29.22 10.28 -19.07
N VAL A 164 29.22 11.51 -19.46
CA VAL A 164 30.45 12.21 -19.86
C VAL A 164 31.32 12.50 -18.65
#